data_c61956975aae9a1a4412356b8b9fa84d
#
_entry.id   c61956975aae9a1a4412356b8b9fa84d
#
_cell.length_a   1.000
_cell.length_b   1.000
_cell.length_c   1.000
_cell.angle_alpha   90.00
_cell.angle_beta   90.00
_cell.angle_gamma   90.00
#
_symmetry.space_group_name_H-M   'P 1'
#
loop_
_entity.id
_entity.type
_entity.pdbx_description
1 polymer ?
#
loop_
_entity_poly.entity_id
_entity_poly.type
_entity_poly.pdbx_seq_one_letter_code
_entity_poly.pdbx_strand_id
1 'polypeptide(L)'
;ESYKLGRVSRSLGNPLKDRHRASGDALATVELFKILMEKDIKQDIIKKSIVEFPGESMSSLFKETIENLKNNIGVFYIYNKNKKLIYIDYSKDIKNKVVKLFTSKKFIPKYVQNNFKSIKVHNTGNISISIIKALNEIKTLKPKINNNIDPKIFFKIDKPDIISEIKNFIITFSGKNKND
;
A
#
# COMPACT_ATOMS: atom_id res chain seq x y z
N GLU A 1 26.04 16.46 12.56
CA GLU A 1 25.39 17.44 11.67
C GLU A 1 23.90 17.58 12.07
N SER A 2 23.36 18.79 11.98
CA SER A 2 21.96 19.05 12.35
C SER A 2 21.15 19.44 11.12
N TYR A 3 20.12 18.65 10.83
CA TYR A 3 19.20 18.86 9.70
C TYR A 3 17.99 19.73 10.06
N LYS A 4 18.13 20.63 11.05
CA LYS A 4 17.05 21.59 11.40
C LYS A 4 16.82 22.54 10.22
N LEU A 5 15.56 22.79 9.86
CA LEU A 5 15.14 23.62 8.71
C LEU A 5 15.93 24.93 8.61
N GLY A 6 16.07 25.67 9.73
CA GLY A 6 16.79 26.95 9.73
C GLY A 6 18.30 26.86 9.47
N ARG A 7 18.95 25.72 9.77
CA ARG A 7 20.37 25.53 9.42
C ARG A 7 20.52 25.16 7.95
N VAL A 8 19.68 24.25 7.47
CA VAL A 8 19.70 23.80 6.06
C VAL A 8 19.39 24.97 5.13
N SER A 9 18.35 25.76 5.42
CA SER A 9 18.01 26.93 4.60
C SER A 9 19.15 27.96 4.57
N ARG A 10 19.80 28.19 5.70
CA ARG A 10 20.95 29.12 5.77
C ARG A 10 22.16 28.62 4.97
N SER A 11 22.47 27.31 5.07
CA SER A 11 23.58 26.72 4.31
C SER A 11 23.36 26.72 2.79
N LEU A 12 22.11 26.80 2.37
CA LEU A 12 21.70 26.90 0.96
C LEU A 12 21.51 28.36 0.48
N GLY A 13 21.90 29.34 1.30
CA GLY A 13 21.85 30.76 0.94
C GLY A 13 20.47 31.41 1.10
N ASN A 14 19.51 30.73 1.69
CA ASN A 14 18.15 31.23 1.93
C ASN A 14 17.82 31.30 3.44
N PRO A 15 18.28 32.35 4.16
CA PRO A 15 18.00 32.49 5.60
C PRO A 15 16.50 32.76 5.84
N LEU A 16 15.93 32.02 6.78
CA LEU A 16 14.54 32.15 7.16
C LEU A 16 14.21 33.55 7.70
N LYS A 17 13.24 34.21 7.11
CA LYS A 17 12.55 35.35 7.67
C LYS A 17 11.32 34.83 8.45
N ASP A 18 11.01 35.47 9.60
CA ASP A 18 9.84 35.11 10.45
C ASP A 18 9.82 33.66 11.02
N ARG A 19 10.90 33.27 11.65
CA ARG A 19 11.00 31.97 12.36
C ARG A 19 9.92 31.85 13.43
N HIS A 20 9.41 30.62 13.60
CA HIS A 20 8.37 30.24 14.57
C HIS A 20 6.95 30.72 14.28
N ARG A 21 6.69 31.16 13.06
CA ARG A 21 5.32 31.31 12.54
C ARG A 21 5.08 30.17 11.54
N ALA A 22 3.93 29.50 11.64
CA ALA A 22 3.59 28.37 10.77
C ALA A 22 3.67 28.72 9.27
N SER A 23 3.31 29.95 8.89
CA SER A 23 3.43 30.46 7.53
C SER A 23 4.89 30.66 7.09
N GLY A 24 5.77 31.15 7.97
CA GLY A 24 7.19 31.35 7.67
C GLY A 24 7.92 30.04 7.47
N ASP A 25 7.67 29.05 8.33
CA ASP A 25 8.26 27.72 8.21
C ASP A 25 7.72 26.97 6.97
N ALA A 26 6.45 27.13 6.61
CA ALA A 26 5.87 26.56 5.39
C ALA A 26 6.49 27.16 4.12
N LEU A 27 6.60 28.49 4.03
CA LEU A 27 7.26 29.16 2.90
C LEU A 27 8.72 28.75 2.76
N ALA A 28 9.45 28.67 3.86
CA ALA A 28 10.83 28.23 3.87
C ALA A 28 11.00 26.78 3.39
N THR A 29 10.06 25.91 3.73
CA THR A 29 10.03 24.53 3.24
C THR A 29 9.83 24.47 1.73
N VAL A 30 8.92 25.31 1.20
CA VAL A 30 8.69 25.40 -0.26
C VAL A 30 9.94 25.89 -0.99
N GLU A 31 10.59 26.95 -0.48
CA GLU A 31 11.81 27.47 -1.08
C GLU A 31 12.97 26.45 -1.02
N LEU A 32 13.13 25.77 0.12
CA LEU A 32 14.08 24.68 0.25
C LEU A 32 13.82 23.58 -0.77
N PHE A 33 12.57 23.20 -0.94
CA PHE A 33 12.18 22.18 -1.92
C PHE A 33 12.51 22.60 -3.36
N LYS A 34 12.25 23.85 -3.75
CA LYS A 34 12.64 24.39 -5.06
C LYS A 34 14.14 24.30 -5.29
N ILE A 35 14.95 24.74 -4.32
CA ILE A 35 16.42 24.68 -4.41
C ILE A 35 16.91 23.23 -4.56
N LEU A 36 16.32 22.30 -3.83
CA LEU A 36 16.66 20.89 -3.93
C LEU A 36 16.28 20.30 -5.30
N MET A 37 15.12 20.68 -5.85
CA MET A 37 14.69 20.29 -7.19
C MET A 37 15.63 20.80 -8.28
N GLU A 38 16.09 22.06 -8.17
CA GLU A 38 17.06 22.66 -9.11
C GLU A 38 18.43 21.97 -9.03
N LYS A 39 18.84 21.53 -7.84
CA LYS A 39 20.11 20.80 -7.66
C LYS A 39 20.04 19.35 -8.15
N ASP A 40 18.86 18.75 -8.17
CA ASP A 40 18.63 17.39 -8.67
C ASP A 40 18.37 17.40 -10.20
N ILE A 41 19.29 18.01 -10.97
CA ILE A 41 19.18 18.19 -12.43
C ILE A 41 18.88 16.89 -13.17
N LYS A 42 19.40 15.76 -12.70
CA LYS A 42 19.15 14.43 -13.27
C LYS A 42 17.93 13.76 -12.69
N GLN A 43 17.26 14.40 -11.74
CA GLN A 43 16.13 13.81 -10.97
C GLN A 43 16.49 12.47 -10.31
N ASP A 44 17.77 12.26 -10.01
CA ASP A 44 18.25 10.99 -9.46
C ASP A 44 17.72 10.77 -8.04
N ILE A 45 17.64 11.83 -7.22
CA ILE A 45 17.10 11.75 -5.86
C ILE A 45 15.59 11.55 -5.91
N ILE A 46 14.90 12.24 -6.83
CA ILE A 46 13.46 12.07 -7.04
C ILE A 46 13.18 10.68 -7.57
N LYS A 47 13.90 10.21 -8.57
CA LYS A 47 13.77 8.85 -9.12
C LYS A 47 14.10 7.79 -8.08
N LYS A 48 15.05 8.01 -7.18
CA LYS A 48 15.39 7.14 -6.05
C LYS A 48 14.38 7.21 -4.91
N SER A 49 13.78 8.36 -4.66
CA SER A 49 12.73 8.53 -3.64
C SER A 49 11.36 8.07 -4.14
N ILE A 50 11.11 8.18 -5.45
CA ILE A 50 9.99 7.52 -6.11
C ILE A 50 10.37 6.05 -6.22
N VAL A 51 10.24 5.36 -5.07
CA VAL A 51 10.36 3.92 -4.94
C VAL A 51 11.40 3.33 -5.90
N GLU A 52 12.67 3.31 -5.49
CA GLU A 52 13.60 2.33 -6.06
C GLU A 52 12.97 0.96 -5.80
N PHE A 53 12.35 0.43 -6.82
CA PHE A 53 12.00 -0.98 -6.81
C PHE A 53 13.32 -1.74 -6.74
N PRO A 54 13.63 -2.44 -5.64
CA PRO A 54 14.90 -3.11 -5.52
C PRO A 54 14.93 -4.27 -6.52
N GLY A 55 15.72 -4.10 -7.57
CA GLY A 55 16.01 -5.13 -8.55
C GLY A 55 15.85 -4.65 -9.98
N GLU A 56 16.90 -4.78 -10.73
CA GLU A 56 17.02 -4.49 -12.18
C GLU A 56 16.06 -5.27 -13.08
N SER A 57 15.10 -6.01 -12.55
CA SER A 57 14.20 -6.88 -13.30
C SER A 57 12.73 -6.80 -12.93
N MET A 58 12.24 -5.66 -12.46
CA MET A 58 10.79 -5.52 -12.44
C MET A 58 10.29 -5.37 -13.87
N SER A 59 9.53 -6.38 -14.29
CA SER A 59 8.99 -6.45 -15.62
C SER A 59 8.25 -5.16 -15.97
N SER A 60 8.41 -4.66 -17.18
CA SER A 60 7.65 -3.54 -17.75
C SER A 60 6.15 -3.66 -17.44
N LEU A 61 5.63 -4.88 -17.44
CA LEU A 61 4.28 -5.26 -17.06
C LEU A 61 3.88 -4.79 -15.65
N PHE A 62 4.77 -4.89 -14.67
CA PHE A 62 4.42 -4.46 -13.31
C PHE A 62 4.41 -2.93 -13.20
N LYS A 63 5.33 -2.24 -13.84
CA LYS A 63 5.35 -0.77 -13.90
C LYS A 63 4.06 -0.24 -14.49
N GLU A 64 3.67 -0.74 -15.65
CA GLU A 64 2.40 -0.42 -16.32
C GLU A 64 1.19 -0.73 -15.41
N THR A 65 1.21 -1.87 -14.73
CA THR A 65 0.14 -2.24 -13.79
C THR A 65 0.01 -1.24 -12.65
N ILE A 66 1.12 -0.81 -12.04
CA ILE A 66 1.11 0.16 -10.93
C ILE A 66 0.70 1.55 -11.39
N GLU A 67 1.09 1.98 -12.57
CA GLU A 67 0.68 3.26 -13.14
C GLU A 67 -0.83 3.33 -13.31
N ASN A 68 -1.45 2.24 -13.75
CA ASN A 68 -2.89 2.12 -13.96
C ASN A 68 -3.69 1.89 -12.67
N LEU A 69 -3.05 1.51 -11.55
CA LEU A 69 -3.73 1.33 -10.27
C LEU A 69 -4.08 2.68 -9.64
N LYS A 70 -5.36 2.81 -9.23
CA LYS A 70 -5.85 3.93 -8.44
C LYS A 70 -5.74 3.65 -6.94
N ASN A 71 -5.60 4.70 -6.14
CA ASN A 71 -5.64 4.64 -4.68
C ASN A 71 -7.08 4.46 -4.19
N ASN A 72 -7.55 3.22 -4.15
CA ASN A 72 -8.91 2.87 -3.79
C ASN A 72 -8.95 1.96 -2.56
N ILE A 73 -10.08 2.02 -1.85
CA ILE A 73 -10.39 1.07 -0.78
C ILE A 73 -11.04 -0.16 -1.40
N GLY A 74 -10.49 -1.35 -1.15
CA GLY A 74 -11.06 -2.54 -1.72
C GLY A 74 -10.24 -3.80 -1.53
N VAL A 75 -10.56 -4.80 -2.33
CA VAL A 75 -9.92 -6.11 -2.40
C VAL A 75 -9.16 -6.21 -3.71
N PHE A 76 -7.98 -6.81 -3.69
CA PHE A 76 -7.23 -7.09 -4.91
C PHE A 76 -6.81 -8.56 -5.00
N TYR A 77 -6.70 -9.02 -6.23
CA TYR A 77 -6.51 -10.42 -6.59
C TYR A 77 -5.32 -10.51 -7.54
N ILE A 78 -4.33 -11.32 -7.21
CA ILE A 78 -3.14 -11.51 -8.03
C ILE A 78 -3.20 -12.87 -8.73
N TYR A 79 -2.98 -12.84 -10.04
CA TYR A 79 -3.00 -14.00 -10.90
C TYR A 79 -1.63 -14.26 -11.50
N ASN A 80 -1.31 -15.54 -11.68
CA ASN A 80 -0.08 -15.97 -12.34
C ASN A 80 -0.26 -16.06 -13.90
N LYS A 81 0.83 -16.45 -14.57
CA LYS A 81 0.85 -16.63 -16.04
C LYS A 81 -0.22 -17.61 -16.54
N ASN A 82 -0.59 -18.60 -15.75
CA ASN A 82 -1.61 -19.59 -16.08
C ASN A 82 -3.03 -19.13 -15.69
N LYS A 83 -3.24 -17.84 -15.45
CA LYS A 83 -4.50 -17.24 -14.99
C LYS A 83 -5.05 -17.85 -13.69
N LYS A 84 -4.21 -18.55 -12.90
CA LYS A 84 -4.59 -19.07 -11.60
C LYS A 84 -4.46 -17.97 -10.55
N LEU A 85 -5.45 -17.87 -9.67
CA LEU A 85 -5.44 -16.98 -8.51
C LEU A 85 -4.39 -17.45 -7.52
N ILE A 86 -3.44 -16.58 -7.18
CA ILE A 86 -2.34 -16.92 -6.28
C ILE A 86 -2.39 -16.17 -4.95
N TYR A 87 -3.01 -14.97 -4.92
CA TYR A 87 -3.06 -14.15 -3.72
C TYR A 87 -4.29 -13.24 -3.72
N ILE A 88 -4.93 -13.09 -2.56
CA ILE A 88 -6.01 -12.13 -2.30
C ILE A 88 -5.61 -11.31 -1.08
N ASP A 89 -5.85 -10.00 -1.14
CA ASP A 89 -5.68 -9.14 0.04
C ASP A 89 -6.55 -7.88 -0.10
N TYR A 90 -6.65 -7.11 0.97
CA TYR A 90 -7.43 -5.87 1.01
C TYR A 90 -6.56 -4.68 1.44
N SER A 91 -7.00 -3.48 1.14
CA SER A 91 -6.35 -2.26 1.61
C SER A 91 -7.29 -1.06 1.58
N LYS A 92 -7.04 -0.07 2.44
CA LYS A 92 -7.55 1.30 2.27
C LYS A 92 -6.78 2.10 1.21
N ASP A 93 -5.64 1.60 0.77
CA ASP A 93 -4.86 2.14 -0.32
C ASP A 93 -4.20 0.97 -1.06
N ILE A 94 -4.91 0.48 -2.07
CA ILE A 94 -4.51 -0.71 -2.84
C ILE A 94 -3.18 -0.46 -3.55
N LYS A 95 -2.99 0.69 -4.17
CA LYS A 95 -1.77 1.01 -4.91
C LYS A 95 -0.53 0.91 -4.01
N ASN A 96 -0.55 1.59 -2.86
CA ASN A 96 0.55 1.55 -1.91
C ASN A 96 0.78 0.15 -1.33
N LYS A 97 -0.28 -0.61 -1.07
CA LYS A 97 -0.13 -1.97 -0.56
C LYS A 97 0.49 -2.91 -1.59
N VAL A 98 0.09 -2.80 -2.84
CA VAL A 98 0.67 -3.58 -3.95
C VAL A 98 2.13 -3.20 -4.15
N VAL A 99 2.47 -1.90 -4.16
CA VAL A 99 3.87 -1.45 -4.22
C VAL A 99 4.68 -2.07 -3.09
N LYS A 100 4.22 -1.99 -1.83
CA LYS A 100 4.90 -2.59 -0.67
C LYS A 100 5.05 -4.11 -0.80
N LEU A 101 4.06 -4.80 -1.35
CA LEU A 101 4.12 -6.24 -1.60
C LEU A 101 5.24 -6.58 -2.60
N PHE A 102 5.44 -5.74 -3.62
CA PHE A 102 6.46 -5.97 -4.64
C PHE A 102 7.86 -5.43 -4.28
N THR A 103 7.97 -4.55 -3.31
CA THR A 103 9.27 -4.04 -2.82
C THR A 103 9.81 -4.81 -1.61
N SER A 104 8.97 -5.64 -0.98
CA SER A 104 9.35 -6.41 0.21
C SER A 104 10.23 -7.60 -0.14
N LYS A 105 11.28 -7.83 0.67
CA LYS A 105 12.18 -8.99 0.57
C LYS A 105 11.68 -10.24 1.30
N LYS A 106 10.48 -10.21 1.92
CA LYS A 106 9.89 -11.34 2.63
C LYS A 106 9.49 -12.47 1.67
N PHE A 107 9.35 -13.70 2.20
CA PHE A 107 9.05 -14.88 1.38
C PHE A 107 7.77 -14.77 0.54
N ILE A 108 6.65 -14.41 1.16
CA ILE A 108 5.36 -14.29 0.45
C ILE A 108 5.42 -13.24 -0.67
N PRO A 109 5.87 -11.99 -0.40
CA PRO A 109 6.06 -11.01 -1.46
C PRO A 109 6.95 -11.49 -2.59
N LYS A 110 8.09 -12.13 -2.28
CA LYS A 110 9.02 -12.65 -3.30
C LYS A 110 8.37 -13.71 -4.19
N TYR A 111 7.56 -14.60 -3.61
CA TYR A 111 6.81 -15.58 -4.41
C TYR A 111 5.78 -14.92 -5.33
N VAL A 112 5.05 -13.90 -4.84
CA VAL A 112 4.10 -13.13 -5.64
C VAL A 112 4.82 -12.43 -6.78
N GLN A 113 5.94 -11.76 -6.52
CA GLN A 113 6.75 -11.05 -7.53
C GLN A 113 7.16 -11.99 -8.67
N ASN A 114 7.68 -13.17 -8.35
CA ASN A 114 8.17 -14.15 -9.34
C ASN A 114 7.07 -14.78 -10.18
N ASN A 115 5.85 -14.83 -9.69
CA ASN A 115 4.72 -15.49 -10.34
C ASN A 115 3.66 -14.51 -10.87
N PHE A 116 3.84 -13.22 -10.71
CA PHE A 116 2.89 -12.19 -11.10
C PHE A 116 2.66 -12.15 -12.61
N LYS A 117 1.39 -12.05 -13.02
CA LYS A 117 1.00 -11.74 -14.38
C LYS A 117 0.00 -10.59 -14.45
N SER A 118 -1.01 -10.60 -13.60
CA SER A 118 -2.05 -9.56 -13.61
C SER A 118 -2.66 -9.37 -12.22
N ILE A 119 -3.28 -8.22 -12.03
CA ILE A 119 -4.05 -7.86 -10.85
C ILE A 119 -5.48 -7.50 -11.26
N LYS A 120 -6.46 -7.92 -10.48
CA LYS A 120 -7.83 -7.40 -10.52
C LYS A 120 -8.11 -6.67 -9.23
N VAL A 121 -8.91 -5.63 -9.28
CA VAL A 121 -9.31 -4.82 -8.13
C VAL A 121 -10.82 -4.76 -8.06
N HIS A 122 -11.35 -4.96 -6.85
CA HIS A 122 -12.74 -4.72 -6.52
C HIS A 122 -12.84 -3.60 -5.49
N ASN A 123 -13.31 -2.45 -5.93
CA ASN A 123 -13.50 -1.29 -5.07
C ASN A 123 -14.73 -1.48 -4.19
N THR A 124 -14.56 -1.40 -2.89
CA THR A 124 -15.66 -1.54 -1.93
C THR A 124 -16.06 -0.21 -1.29
N GLY A 125 -15.18 0.78 -1.37
CA GLY A 125 -15.36 2.10 -0.73
C GLY A 125 -15.29 2.07 0.80
N ASN A 126 -15.27 0.88 1.42
CA ASN A 126 -15.25 0.70 2.87
C ASN A 126 -14.29 -0.42 3.28
N ILE A 127 -13.48 -0.17 4.30
CA ILE A 127 -12.45 -1.12 4.73
C ILE A 127 -13.04 -2.36 5.40
N SER A 128 -14.12 -2.24 6.17
CA SER A 128 -14.77 -3.37 6.83
C SER A 128 -15.38 -4.33 5.80
N ILE A 129 -16.02 -3.79 4.77
CA ILE A 129 -16.53 -4.57 3.63
C ILE A 129 -15.39 -5.25 2.88
N SER A 130 -14.26 -4.55 2.68
CA SER A 130 -13.08 -5.15 2.05
C SER A 130 -12.55 -6.34 2.83
N ILE A 131 -12.48 -6.22 4.15
CA ILE A 131 -12.01 -7.28 5.04
C ILE A 131 -12.92 -8.52 4.94
N ILE A 132 -14.23 -8.33 5.14
CA ILE A 132 -15.21 -9.42 5.08
C ILE A 132 -15.17 -10.12 3.72
N LYS A 133 -15.16 -9.34 2.63
CA LYS A 133 -15.08 -9.86 1.27
C LYS A 133 -13.80 -10.66 1.05
N ALA A 134 -12.63 -10.11 1.40
CA ALA A 134 -11.36 -10.79 1.24
C ALA A 134 -11.30 -12.11 2.00
N LEU A 135 -11.77 -12.14 3.25
CA LEU A 135 -11.80 -13.36 4.07
C LEU A 135 -12.71 -14.42 3.48
N ASN A 136 -13.92 -14.04 3.08
CA ASN A 136 -14.86 -14.98 2.48
C ASN A 136 -14.30 -15.57 1.19
N GLU A 137 -13.70 -14.75 0.35
CA GLU A 137 -13.12 -15.19 -0.92
C GLU A 137 -11.82 -15.99 -0.76
N ILE A 138 -10.99 -15.69 0.23
CA ILE A 138 -9.84 -16.56 0.57
C ILE A 138 -10.33 -17.94 0.98
N LYS A 139 -11.38 -18.02 1.79
CA LYS A 139 -11.96 -19.28 2.24
C LYS A 139 -12.56 -20.11 1.10
N THR A 140 -13.26 -19.45 0.18
CA THR A 140 -13.97 -20.10 -0.94
C THR A 140 -13.05 -20.39 -2.13
N LEU A 141 -12.24 -19.40 -2.55
CA LEU A 141 -11.41 -19.50 -3.75
C LEU A 141 -10.04 -20.14 -3.50
N LYS A 142 -9.62 -20.27 -2.23
CA LYS A 142 -8.39 -20.92 -1.78
C LYS A 142 -7.17 -20.53 -2.62
N PRO A 143 -6.76 -19.24 -2.63
CA PRO A 143 -5.61 -18.80 -3.40
C PRO A 143 -4.34 -19.55 -2.95
N LYS A 144 -3.42 -19.82 -3.87
CA LYS A 144 -2.28 -20.70 -3.62
C LYS A 144 -1.40 -20.28 -2.43
N ILE A 145 -1.26 -18.96 -2.20
CA ILE A 145 -0.31 -18.44 -1.20
C ILE A 145 -0.96 -18.25 0.16
N ASN A 146 -2.18 -17.75 0.20
CA ASN A 146 -2.84 -17.37 1.44
C ASN A 146 -4.19 -18.06 1.68
N ASN A 147 -4.29 -19.32 1.27
CA ASN A 147 -5.45 -20.17 1.51
C ASN A 147 -5.62 -20.59 3.00
N ASN A 148 -4.53 -20.59 3.77
CA ASN A 148 -4.48 -21.05 5.16
C ASN A 148 -4.10 -19.94 6.15
N ILE A 149 -4.40 -18.68 5.82
CA ILE A 149 -4.13 -17.60 6.75
C ILE A 149 -5.16 -17.66 7.89
N ASP A 150 -4.65 -17.79 9.13
CA ASP A 150 -5.46 -17.60 10.32
C ASP A 150 -6.15 -16.21 10.22
N PRO A 151 -7.48 -16.16 10.28
CA PRO A 151 -8.21 -14.88 10.27
C PRO A 151 -7.70 -13.87 11.30
N LYS A 152 -7.20 -14.33 12.45
CA LYS A 152 -6.61 -13.47 13.48
C LYS A 152 -5.34 -12.74 13.03
N ILE A 153 -4.53 -13.36 12.16
CA ILE A 153 -3.32 -12.73 11.58
C ILE A 153 -3.70 -11.72 10.49
N PHE A 154 -4.79 -11.99 9.79
CA PHE A 154 -5.34 -11.09 8.77
C PHE A 154 -5.93 -9.83 9.39
N PHE A 155 -6.50 -9.96 10.59
CA PHE A 155 -6.99 -8.87 11.40
C PHE A 155 -5.90 -8.33 12.34
N LYS A 156 -4.85 -7.70 11.84
CA LYS A 156 -4.13 -6.70 12.62
C LYS A 156 -4.99 -5.43 12.73
N ILE A 157 -6.14 -5.57 13.34
CA ILE A 157 -7.00 -4.46 13.68
C ILE A 157 -6.70 -4.16 15.14
N ASP A 158 -5.96 -3.08 15.37
CA ASP A 158 -5.65 -2.55 16.72
C ASP A 158 -6.90 -2.01 17.47
N LYS A 159 -8.11 -2.35 16.99
CA LYS A 159 -9.37 -1.95 17.60
C LYS A 159 -10.22 -3.18 17.90
N PRO A 160 -10.35 -3.57 19.17
CA PRO A 160 -11.17 -4.71 19.60
C PRO A 160 -12.66 -4.60 19.21
N ASP A 161 -13.18 -3.38 19.09
CA ASP A 161 -14.58 -3.12 18.76
C ASP A 161 -14.97 -3.62 17.37
N ILE A 162 -14.11 -3.45 16.37
CA ILE A 162 -14.37 -3.91 15.00
C ILE A 162 -14.36 -5.45 14.92
N ILE A 163 -13.56 -6.12 15.74
CA ILE A 163 -13.50 -7.59 15.78
C ILE A 163 -14.81 -8.15 16.34
N SER A 164 -15.41 -7.51 17.34
CA SER A 164 -16.70 -7.92 17.91
C SER A 164 -17.84 -7.71 16.93
N GLU A 165 -17.89 -6.59 16.22
CA GLU A 165 -18.87 -6.31 15.18
C GLU A 165 -18.81 -7.30 14.03
N ILE A 166 -17.60 -7.62 13.55
CA ILE A 166 -17.40 -8.60 12.48
C ILE A 166 -17.76 -10.01 12.93
N LYS A 167 -17.43 -10.42 14.16
CA LYS A 167 -17.85 -11.70 14.72
C LYS A 167 -19.37 -11.80 14.80
N ASN A 168 -20.03 -10.78 15.30
CA ASN A 168 -21.49 -10.73 15.39
C ASN A 168 -22.15 -10.78 14.01
N PHE A 169 -21.60 -10.06 13.03
CA PHE A 169 -22.08 -10.11 11.65
C PHE A 169 -21.95 -11.50 11.02
N ILE A 170 -20.79 -12.17 11.21
CA ILE A 170 -20.55 -13.54 10.70
C ILE A 170 -21.50 -14.54 11.38
N ILE A 171 -21.72 -14.43 12.69
CA ILE A 171 -22.63 -15.31 13.43
C ILE A 171 -24.08 -15.12 12.95
N THR A 172 -24.51 -13.90 12.71
CA THR A 172 -25.86 -13.59 12.23
C THR A 172 -26.11 -14.14 10.82
N PHE A 173 -25.10 -14.08 9.93
CA PHE A 173 -25.23 -14.65 8.59
C PHE A 173 -25.11 -16.17 8.54
N SER A 174 -24.30 -16.79 9.40
CA SER A 174 -24.21 -18.26 9.46
C SER A 174 -25.41 -18.92 10.15
N GLY A 175 -26.15 -18.18 10.96
CA GLY A 175 -27.36 -18.67 11.64
C GLY A 175 -28.61 -18.72 10.78
N LYS A 176 -28.66 -18.00 9.65
CA LYS A 176 -29.84 -17.99 8.75
C LYS A 176 -29.89 -19.13 7.73
N ASN A 177 -28.83 -19.91 7.57
CA ASN A 177 -28.79 -21.04 6.64
C ASN A 177 -29.02 -22.42 7.32
N LYS A 178 -29.65 -22.47 8.49
CA LYS A 178 -29.96 -23.75 9.17
C LYS A 178 -31.45 -24.08 9.25
N ASN A 179 -32.32 -23.21 8.73
CA ASN A 179 -33.75 -23.46 8.66
C ASN A 179 -34.29 -22.90 7.34
N ASP A 180 -34.04 -23.62 6.25
CA ASP A 180 -34.87 -23.70 5.05
C ASP A 180 -34.50 -24.99 4.30
#